data_f9d6751b9cd86f401580ad05bd729fdd
#
_entry.id   f9d6751b9cd86f401580ad05bd729fdd
#
_cell.length_a   1.000
_cell.length_b   1.000
_cell.length_c   1.000
_cell.angle_alpha   90.00
_cell.angle_beta   90.00
_cell.angle_gamma   90.00
#
_symmetry.space_group_name_H-M   'P 1'
#
loop_
_entity.id
_entity.type
_entity.pdbx_description
1 polymer ?
#
loop_
_entity_poly.entity_id
_entity_poly.type
_entity_poly.pdbx_seq_one_letter_code
_entity_poly.pdbx_strand_id
1 'polypeptide(L)'
;TRRSSDLVKLQGTEKSVSTVGGEMFHASAVIIATGASWRKLNVEGEAEYIGRGVAFCPHCDGPFYQGKHVAVIGGGNSGIEAAIDLAGICRKVTVFEFADTLKADQVLQEKARSLPNVEIFTSSQTIKVDGNGEKVTSIRIKDRLTGEERDFPLDGIFVQIGLAANSAPFRNKLETTPTGEIKIDAFCRTTLP
;
A
#
# COMPACT_ATOMS: atom_id res chain seq x y z
N THR A 1 12.19 17.25 -13.99
CA THR A 1 12.22 15.86 -13.46
C THR A 1 12.37 14.91 -14.63
N ARG A 2 13.54 14.26 -14.77
CA ARG A 2 13.75 13.20 -15.76
C ARG A 2 12.75 12.06 -15.47
N ARG A 3 12.06 11.57 -16.49
CA ARG A 3 11.19 10.42 -16.37
C ARG A 3 12.07 9.20 -16.06
N SER A 4 11.66 8.38 -15.11
CA SER A 4 12.41 7.17 -14.72
C SER A 4 12.68 6.21 -15.89
N SER A 5 11.90 6.28 -16.96
CA SER A 5 12.06 5.49 -18.18
C SER A 5 13.35 5.77 -18.97
N ASP A 6 13.97 6.94 -18.79
CA ASP A 6 15.14 7.36 -19.58
C ASP A 6 16.46 6.94 -18.93
N LEU A 7 16.40 6.34 -17.74
CA LEU A 7 17.55 6.06 -16.90
C LEU A 7 18.23 4.72 -17.19
N VAL A 8 17.59 3.82 -17.95
CA VAL A 8 18.11 2.46 -18.16
C VAL A 8 18.08 2.08 -19.64
N LYS A 9 19.21 1.63 -20.18
CA LYS A 9 19.32 0.98 -21.50
C LYS A 9 19.76 -0.47 -21.30
N LEU A 10 18.98 -1.41 -21.81
CA LEU A 10 19.19 -2.85 -21.61
C LEU A 10 19.50 -3.62 -22.91
N GLN A 11 19.58 -2.94 -24.05
CA GLN A 11 19.82 -3.58 -25.36
C GLN A 11 21.31 -3.67 -25.66
N GLY A 12 21.70 -4.76 -26.34
CA GLY A 12 23.07 -5.01 -26.76
C GLY A 12 23.92 -5.70 -25.70
N THR A 13 25.20 -5.84 -25.98
CA THR A 13 26.19 -6.47 -25.08
C THR A 13 26.57 -5.58 -23.91
N GLU A 14 26.45 -4.27 -24.06
CA GLU A 14 26.68 -3.30 -23.01
C GLU A 14 25.35 -2.69 -22.54
N LYS A 15 25.11 -2.75 -21.26
CA LYS A 15 23.96 -2.17 -20.61
C LYS A 15 24.37 -0.89 -19.89
N SER A 16 23.50 0.13 -19.85
CA SER A 16 23.81 1.35 -19.13
C SER A 16 22.67 1.81 -18.22
N VAL A 17 23.05 2.33 -17.07
CA VAL A 17 22.15 2.93 -16.08
C VAL A 17 22.61 4.34 -15.78
N SER A 18 21.71 5.33 -15.95
CA SER A 18 21.97 6.71 -15.56
C SER A 18 21.27 7.04 -14.24
N THR A 19 21.96 7.72 -13.34
CA THR A 19 21.36 8.22 -12.11
C THR A 19 20.65 9.55 -12.32
N VAL A 20 19.80 9.93 -11.37
CA VAL A 20 19.16 11.26 -11.34
C VAL A 20 20.21 12.38 -11.27
N GLY A 21 21.37 12.10 -10.64
CA GLY A 21 22.52 13.02 -10.57
C GLY A 21 23.28 13.19 -11.88
N GLY A 22 22.95 12.38 -12.92
CA GLY A 22 23.57 12.47 -14.24
C GLY A 22 24.78 11.53 -14.42
N GLU A 23 25.16 10.76 -13.42
CA GLU A 23 26.20 9.74 -13.55
C GLU A 23 25.71 8.59 -14.42
N MET A 24 26.60 8.00 -15.20
CA MET A 24 26.29 6.88 -16.09
C MET A 24 27.19 5.69 -15.76
N PHE A 25 26.57 4.53 -15.56
CA PHE A 25 27.24 3.28 -15.30
C PHE A 25 27.05 2.34 -16.48
N HIS A 26 28.11 1.65 -16.89
CA HIS A 26 28.12 0.67 -17.96
C HIS A 26 28.46 -0.70 -17.40
N ALA A 27 27.76 -1.74 -17.84
CA ALA A 27 27.97 -3.11 -17.39
C ALA A 27 27.55 -4.13 -18.46
N SER A 28 28.13 -5.31 -18.43
CA SER A 28 27.69 -6.44 -19.25
C SER A 28 26.42 -7.10 -18.73
N ALA A 29 26.15 -6.97 -17.42
CA ALA A 29 24.95 -7.49 -16.76
C ALA A 29 24.37 -6.49 -15.77
N VAL A 30 23.04 -6.57 -15.53
CA VAL A 30 22.33 -5.73 -14.55
C VAL A 30 21.45 -6.63 -13.69
N ILE A 31 21.56 -6.48 -12.38
CA ILE A 31 20.65 -7.11 -11.40
C ILE A 31 19.60 -6.08 -11.01
N ILE A 32 18.32 -6.42 -11.23
CA ILE A 32 17.19 -5.56 -10.89
C ILE A 32 16.67 -5.96 -9.50
N ALA A 33 16.89 -5.11 -8.52
CA ALA A 33 16.48 -5.31 -7.12
C ALA A 33 15.79 -4.05 -6.58
N THR A 34 14.87 -3.48 -7.37
CA THR A 34 14.23 -2.18 -7.09
C THR A 34 13.09 -2.26 -6.06
N GLY A 35 12.66 -3.47 -5.69
CA GLY A 35 11.62 -3.69 -4.70
C GLY A 35 10.24 -3.14 -5.09
N ALA A 36 9.45 -2.78 -4.09
CA ALA A 36 8.12 -2.24 -4.24
C ALA A 36 7.86 -1.12 -3.23
N SER A 37 6.88 -0.29 -3.52
CA SER A 37 6.41 0.79 -2.65
C SER A 37 4.97 0.53 -2.23
N TRP A 38 4.60 0.97 -1.04
CA TRP A 38 3.21 0.94 -0.59
C TRP A 38 2.31 1.73 -1.54
N ARG A 39 1.17 1.15 -1.89
CA ARG A 39 0.13 1.89 -2.61
C ARG A 39 -0.48 2.92 -1.67
N LYS A 40 -0.71 4.11 -2.21
CA LYS A 40 -1.37 5.21 -1.50
C LYS A 40 -2.83 5.29 -1.89
N LEU A 41 -3.65 5.83 -1.02
CA LEU A 41 -5.07 6.11 -1.29
C LEU A 41 -5.22 7.22 -2.34
N ASN A 42 -4.24 8.15 -2.37
CA ASN A 42 -4.24 9.36 -3.21
C ASN A 42 -5.48 10.23 -2.98
N VAL A 43 -5.86 10.38 -1.73
CA VAL A 43 -6.96 11.24 -1.28
C VAL A 43 -6.42 12.49 -0.57
N GLU A 44 -7.26 13.52 -0.44
CA GLU A 44 -6.95 14.74 0.30
C GLU A 44 -6.54 14.40 1.74
N GLY A 45 -5.50 15.03 2.24
CA GLY A 45 -4.96 14.86 3.59
C GLY A 45 -4.02 13.67 3.77
N GLU A 46 -4.08 12.61 2.93
CA GLU A 46 -3.22 11.44 3.11
C GLU A 46 -1.74 11.84 3.17
N ALA A 47 -1.26 12.57 2.16
CA ALA A 47 0.16 12.92 2.04
C ALA A 47 0.63 13.82 3.20
N GLU A 48 -0.24 14.67 3.73
CA GLU A 48 0.04 15.56 4.84
C GLU A 48 0.27 14.78 6.13
N TYR A 49 -0.53 13.72 6.36
CA TYR A 49 -0.52 12.98 7.63
C TYR A 49 0.29 11.67 7.58
N ILE A 50 1.05 11.38 6.53
CA ILE A 50 2.02 10.27 6.53
C ILE A 50 3.04 10.49 7.66
N GLY A 51 3.17 9.50 8.56
CA GLY A 51 4.00 9.58 9.77
C GLY A 51 3.39 10.41 10.91
N ARG A 52 2.20 10.99 10.70
CA ARG A 52 1.45 11.77 11.69
C ARG A 52 0.01 11.25 11.85
N GLY A 53 -0.17 9.96 11.74
CA GLY A 53 -1.46 9.28 11.83
C GLY A 53 -1.77 8.39 10.64
N VAL A 54 -1.19 8.60 9.47
CA VAL A 54 -1.23 7.65 8.34
C VAL A 54 0.04 6.82 8.34
N ALA A 55 -0.09 5.50 8.39
CA ALA A 55 0.97 4.52 8.47
C ALA A 55 0.75 3.38 7.48
N PHE A 56 1.82 2.64 7.17
CA PHE A 56 1.81 1.51 6.24
C PHE A 56 2.31 0.20 6.87
N CYS A 57 2.96 0.26 8.03
CA CYS A 57 3.53 -0.90 8.70
C CYS A 57 2.84 -1.12 10.07
N PRO A 58 1.90 -2.07 10.21
CA PRO A 58 1.23 -2.33 11.47
C PRO A 58 2.18 -2.73 12.60
N HIS A 59 3.18 -3.54 12.31
CA HIS A 59 4.17 -3.98 13.30
C HIS A 59 5.12 -2.86 13.74
N CYS A 60 5.47 -1.93 12.80
CA CYS A 60 6.37 -0.82 13.11
C CYS A 60 5.68 0.27 13.93
N ASP A 61 4.48 0.65 13.49
CA ASP A 61 3.76 1.83 13.98
C ASP A 61 2.67 1.48 14.99
N GLY A 62 2.16 0.24 14.97
CA GLY A 62 1.07 -0.22 15.82
C GLY A 62 1.24 0.08 17.32
N PRO A 63 2.43 -0.14 17.92
CA PRO A 63 2.68 0.17 19.33
C PRO A 63 2.36 1.61 19.75
N PHE A 64 2.47 2.60 18.84
CA PHE A 64 2.11 4.00 19.13
C PHE A 64 0.61 4.25 19.24
N TYR A 65 -0.21 3.26 18.86
CA TYR A 65 -1.67 3.31 18.89
C TYR A 65 -2.29 2.46 19.99
N GLN A 66 -1.52 2.05 20.99
CA GLN A 66 -2.02 1.30 22.14
C GLN A 66 -3.21 2.03 22.80
N GLY A 67 -4.32 1.32 22.97
CA GLY A 67 -5.56 1.83 23.57
C GLY A 67 -6.34 2.84 22.73
N LYS A 68 -5.91 3.12 21.49
CA LYS A 68 -6.55 4.09 20.57
C LYS A 68 -7.53 3.40 19.62
N HIS A 69 -8.26 4.21 18.86
CA HIS A 69 -9.08 3.76 17.74
C HIS A 69 -8.32 3.96 16.44
N VAL A 70 -8.18 2.91 15.64
CA VAL A 70 -7.50 2.98 14.34
C VAL A 70 -8.38 2.42 13.23
N ALA A 71 -8.13 2.88 12.00
CA ALA A 71 -8.65 2.27 10.79
C ALA A 71 -7.59 1.43 10.08
N VAL A 72 -8.04 0.36 9.43
CA VAL A 72 -7.27 -0.38 8.42
C VAL A 72 -7.99 -0.25 7.09
N ILE A 73 -7.29 0.20 6.06
CA ILE A 73 -7.84 0.34 4.73
C ILE A 73 -7.34 -0.81 3.86
N GLY A 74 -8.27 -1.67 3.44
CA GLY A 74 -8.03 -2.86 2.64
C GLY A 74 -8.47 -4.15 3.33
N GLY A 75 -9.17 -5.01 2.61
CA GLY A 75 -9.77 -6.28 3.08
C GLY A 75 -9.15 -7.53 2.45
N GLY A 76 -7.92 -7.43 1.92
CA GLY A 76 -7.08 -8.58 1.55
C GLY A 76 -6.37 -9.18 2.77
N ASN A 77 -5.55 -10.24 2.55
CA ASN A 77 -4.82 -10.91 3.63
C ASN A 77 -4.05 -9.92 4.50
N SER A 78 -3.22 -9.06 3.91
CA SER A 78 -2.43 -8.09 4.67
C SER A 78 -3.28 -7.13 5.51
N GLY A 79 -4.45 -6.70 5.00
CA GLY A 79 -5.34 -5.80 5.74
C GLY A 79 -6.03 -6.51 6.91
N ILE A 80 -6.49 -7.74 6.71
CA ILE A 80 -7.15 -8.50 7.78
C ILE A 80 -6.15 -8.98 8.83
N GLU A 81 -4.94 -9.42 8.44
CA GLU A 81 -3.83 -9.70 9.37
C GLU A 81 -3.48 -8.47 10.21
N ALA A 82 -3.32 -7.31 9.56
CA ALA A 82 -3.07 -6.04 10.25
C ALA A 82 -4.18 -5.71 11.26
N ALA A 83 -5.44 -5.94 10.91
CA ALA A 83 -6.57 -5.70 11.80
C ALA A 83 -6.55 -6.63 13.02
N ILE A 84 -6.21 -7.90 12.83
CA ILE A 84 -6.08 -8.90 13.91
C ILE A 84 -4.95 -8.49 14.87
N ASP A 85 -3.77 -8.12 14.35
CA ASP A 85 -2.61 -7.74 15.14
C ASP A 85 -2.89 -6.45 15.93
N LEU A 86 -3.45 -5.43 15.27
CA LEU A 86 -3.82 -4.17 15.89
C LEU A 86 -4.93 -4.34 16.94
N ALA A 87 -5.83 -5.29 16.78
CA ALA A 87 -6.87 -5.57 17.75
C ALA A 87 -6.31 -6.05 19.11
N GLY A 88 -5.11 -6.64 19.10
CA GLY A 88 -4.41 -7.04 20.34
C GLY A 88 -3.87 -5.87 21.17
N ILE A 89 -3.75 -4.68 20.60
CA ILE A 89 -3.14 -3.51 21.26
C ILE A 89 -4.04 -2.27 21.23
N CYS A 90 -4.88 -2.13 20.23
CA CYS A 90 -5.78 -0.98 20.08
C CYS A 90 -7.11 -1.22 20.79
N ARG A 91 -7.75 -0.14 21.24
CA ARG A 91 -9.10 -0.20 21.83
C ARG A 91 -10.16 -0.61 20.81
N LYS A 92 -10.01 -0.14 19.56
CA LYS A 92 -10.92 -0.40 18.47
C LYS A 92 -10.17 -0.39 17.14
N VAL A 93 -10.51 -1.31 16.26
CA VAL A 93 -10.04 -1.37 14.87
C VAL A 93 -11.24 -1.39 13.93
N THR A 94 -11.26 -0.48 12.97
CA THR A 94 -12.29 -0.43 11.94
C THR A 94 -11.66 -0.70 10.57
N VAL A 95 -12.10 -1.76 9.91
CA VAL A 95 -11.63 -2.13 8.57
C VAL A 95 -12.57 -1.55 7.53
N PHE A 96 -12.02 -0.86 6.53
CA PHE A 96 -12.77 -0.37 5.36
C PHE A 96 -12.24 -1.06 4.09
N GLU A 97 -13.12 -1.80 3.41
CA GLU A 97 -12.84 -2.46 2.15
C GLU A 97 -13.65 -1.81 1.02
N PHE A 98 -12.96 -1.50 -0.08
CA PHE A 98 -13.59 -0.88 -1.25
C PHE A 98 -14.54 -1.82 -1.99
N ALA A 99 -14.20 -3.12 -2.08
CA ALA A 99 -15.06 -4.12 -2.68
C ALA A 99 -16.27 -4.45 -1.79
N ASP A 100 -17.24 -5.12 -2.35
CA ASP A 100 -18.43 -5.61 -1.64
C ASP A 100 -18.15 -6.82 -0.73
N THR A 101 -17.01 -7.47 -0.94
CA THR A 101 -16.55 -8.63 -0.19
C THR A 101 -15.07 -8.50 0.19
N LEU A 102 -14.70 -9.16 1.29
CA LEU A 102 -13.29 -9.30 1.66
C LEU A 102 -12.61 -10.31 0.72
N LYS A 103 -11.34 -10.04 0.39
CA LYS A 103 -10.51 -10.92 -0.43
C LYS A 103 -9.51 -11.73 0.38
N ALA A 104 -9.49 -11.57 1.70
CA ALA A 104 -8.67 -12.35 2.60
C ALA A 104 -9.14 -13.81 2.67
N ASP A 105 -8.24 -14.70 3.07
CA ASP A 105 -8.55 -16.10 3.31
C ASP A 105 -9.62 -16.26 4.39
N GLN A 106 -10.48 -17.28 4.25
CA GLN A 106 -11.62 -17.52 5.10
C GLN A 106 -11.24 -17.56 6.60
N VAL A 107 -10.16 -18.23 6.93
CA VAL A 107 -9.65 -18.34 8.31
C VAL A 107 -9.34 -16.98 8.93
N LEU A 108 -8.73 -16.07 8.15
CA LEU A 108 -8.44 -14.71 8.61
C LEU A 108 -9.72 -13.90 8.81
N GLN A 109 -10.69 -14.03 7.88
CA GLN A 109 -11.97 -13.36 8.00
C GLN A 109 -12.74 -13.80 9.25
N GLU A 110 -12.81 -15.11 9.51
CA GLU A 110 -13.46 -15.68 10.68
C GLU A 110 -12.79 -15.20 11.97
N LYS A 111 -11.45 -15.21 12.00
CA LYS A 111 -10.68 -14.69 13.14
C LYS A 111 -10.98 -13.21 13.39
N ALA A 112 -10.90 -12.36 12.37
CA ALA A 112 -11.15 -10.92 12.52
C ALA A 112 -12.58 -10.65 13.03
N ARG A 113 -13.59 -11.36 12.47
CA ARG A 113 -15.00 -11.21 12.88
C ARG A 113 -15.28 -11.70 14.30
N SER A 114 -14.45 -12.61 14.84
CA SER A 114 -14.57 -13.11 16.20
C SER A 114 -14.06 -12.13 17.27
N LEU A 115 -13.33 -11.08 16.87
CA LEU A 115 -12.73 -10.11 17.78
C LEU A 115 -13.75 -8.99 18.11
N PRO A 116 -14.08 -8.77 19.39
CA PRO A 116 -15.16 -7.87 19.79
C PRO A 116 -14.86 -6.39 19.52
N ASN A 117 -13.58 -6.04 19.33
CA ASN A 117 -13.12 -4.68 19.05
C ASN A 117 -12.78 -4.44 17.57
N VAL A 118 -13.14 -5.37 16.67
CA VAL A 118 -12.98 -5.23 15.22
C VAL A 118 -14.33 -5.03 14.56
N GLU A 119 -14.48 -3.94 13.79
CA GLU A 119 -15.62 -3.70 12.90
C GLU A 119 -15.15 -3.73 11.45
N ILE A 120 -15.95 -4.29 10.55
CA ILE A 120 -15.61 -4.42 9.13
C ILE A 120 -16.74 -3.84 8.28
N PHE A 121 -16.39 -2.87 7.45
CA PHE A 121 -17.26 -2.25 6.45
C PHE A 121 -16.74 -2.57 5.05
N THR A 122 -17.56 -3.21 4.24
CA THR A 122 -17.32 -3.41 2.81
C THR A 122 -17.99 -2.31 1.99
N SER A 123 -17.82 -2.29 0.67
CA SER A 123 -18.34 -1.25 -0.22
C SER A 123 -17.99 0.18 0.24
N SER A 124 -16.83 0.36 0.87
CA SER A 124 -16.43 1.55 1.59
C SER A 124 -15.25 2.23 0.90
N GLN A 125 -15.47 3.40 0.33
CA GLN A 125 -14.43 4.19 -0.32
C GLN A 125 -13.92 5.27 0.62
N THR A 126 -12.63 5.25 0.90
CA THR A 126 -11.97 6.39 1.55
C THR A 126 -11.91 7.55 0.57
N ILE A 127 -12.37 8.73 0.99
CA ILE A 127 -12.39 9.93 0.15
C ILE A 127 -11.57 11.08 0.72
N LYS A 128 -11.33 11.08 2.05
CA LYS A 128 -10.53 12.13 2.69
C LYS A 128 -9.94 11.64 4.01
N VAL A 129 -8.78 12.18 4.36
CA VAL A 129 -8.16 12.08 5.69
C VAL A 129 -8.15 13.47 6.31
N ASP A 130 -8.76 13.63 7.47
CA ASP A 130 -8.81 14.90 8.19
C ASP A 130 -7.93 14.84 9.45
N GLY A 131 -7.39 16.00 9.81
CA GLY A 131 -6.58 16.14 11.02
C GLY A 131 -6.57 17.59 11.51
N ASN A 132 -5.84 17.82 12.58
CA ASN A 132 -5.76 19.12 13.25
C ASN A 132 -4.47 19.91 12.92
N GLY A 133 -3.76 19.49 11.86
CA GLY A 133 -2.45 20.06 11.49
C GLY A 133 -1.27 19.34 12.15
N GLU A 134 -1.47 18.68 13.30
CA GLU A 134 -0.45 17.89 13.99
C GLU A 134 -0.58 16.40 13.68
N LYS A 135 -1.80 15.87 13.71
CA LYS A 135 -2.11 14.45 13.52
C LYS A 135 -3.49 14.23 12.92
N VAL A 136 -3.73 13.02 12.45
CA VAL A 136 -5.06 12.54 12.02
C VAL A 136 -6.05 12.61 13.17
N THR A 137 -7.28 13.03 12.87
CA THR A 137 -8.41 13.04 13.82
C THR A 137 -9.64 12.31 13.29
N SER A 138 -9.78 12.16 11.97
CA SER A 138 -10.88 11.41 11.36
C SER A 138 -10.54 10.98 9.94
N ILE A 139 -11.37 10.05 9.43
CA ILE A 139 -11.39 9.63 8.04
C ILE A 139 -12.80 9.76 7.49
N ARG A 140 -12.94 10.25 6.27
CA ARG A 140 -14.22 10.31 5.56
C ARG A 140 -14.37 9.13 4.63
N ILE A 141 -15.44 8.41 4.80
CA ILE A 141 -15.80 7.21 4.03
C ILE A 141 -17.09 7.47 3.29
N LYS A 142 -17.12 7.08 2.01
CA LYS A 142 -18.31 7.03 1.18
C LYS A 142 -18.77 5.59 1.06
N ASP A 143 -20.01 5.32 1.44
CA ASP A 143 -20.70 4.09 1.11
C ASP A 143 -20.95 4.04 -0.40
N ARG A 144 -20.41 3.04 -1.08
CA ARG A 144 -20.49 2.91 -2.54
C ARG A 144 -21.85 2.41 -3.03
N LEU A 145 -22.66 1.84 -2.15
CA LEU A 145 -24.00 1.35 -2.48
C LEU A 145 -25.03 2.48 -2.38
N THR A 146 -24.95 3.26 -1.30
CA THR A 146 -25.94 4.33 -1.02
C THR A 146 -25.46 5.70 -1.48
N GLY A 147 -24.14 5.89 -1.63
CA GLY A 147 -23.51 7.18 -1.88
C GLY A 147 -23.38 8.07 -0.65
N GLU A 148 -23.81 7.61 0.52
CA GLU A 148 -23.73 8.35 1.77
C GLU A 148 -22.28 8.52 2.22
N GLU A 149 -21.95 9.72 2.71
CA GLU A 149 -20.64 10.04 3.24
C GLU A 149 -20.71 10.19 4.75
N ARG A 150 -19.75 9.60 5.46
CA ARG A 150 -19.66 9.65 6.92
C ARG A 150 -18.23 9.89 7.37
N ASP A 151 -18.10 10.70 8.43
CA ASP A 151 -16.84 10.88 9.14
C ASP A 151 -16.71 9.89 10.29
N PHE A 152 -15.56 9.23 10.37
CA PHE A 152 -15.20 8.31 11.46
C PHE A 152 -14.07 8.93 12.28
N PRO A 153 -14.35 9.40 13.50
CA PRO A 153 -13.31 9.87 14.41
C PRO A 153 -12.36 8.73 14.80
N LEU A 154 -11.06 8.94 14.66
CA LEU A 154 -10.03 7.96 14.97
C LEU A 154 -8.66 8.61 15.17
N ASP A 155 -7.71 7.85 15.69
CA ASP A 155 -6.36 8.32 16.03
C ASP A 155 -5.30 7.94 14.99
N GLY A 156 -5.58 6.97 14.11
CA GLY A 156 -4.63 6.52 13.10
C GLY A 156 -5.23 5.66 12.01
N ILE A 157 -4.56 5.61 10.87
CA ILE A 157 -4.98 4.92 9.65
C ILE A 157 -3.81 4.06 9.15
N PHE A 158 -4.04 2.76 8.98
CA PHE A 158 -3.10 1.81 8.40
C PHE A 158 -3.55 1.46 6.98
N VAL A 159 -2.78 1.89 5.97
CA VAL A 159 -3.11 1.67 4.56
C VAL A 159 -2.54 0.33 4.11
N GLN A 160 -3.41 -0.63 3.79
CA GLN A 160 -3.08 -2.03 3.45
C GLN A 160 -3.71 -2.45 2.11
N ILE A 161 -3.55 -1.60 1.09
CA ILE A 161 -4.11 -1.81 -0.26
C ILE A 161 -3.10 -2.39 -1.25
N GLY A 162 -2.06 -3.03 -0.72
CA GLY A 162 -1.04 -3.73 -1.50
C GLY A 162 0.17 -2.87 -1.85
N LEU A 163 1.03 -3.45 -2.68
CA LEU A 163 2.28 -2.87 -3.13
C LEU A 163 2.24 -2.55 -4.62
N ALA A 164 3.06 -1.60 -5.04
CA ALA A 164 3.33 -1.29 -6.43
C ALA A 164 4.81 -1.59 -6.72
N ALA A 165 5.09 -2.42 -7.70
CA ALA A 165 6.44 -2.73 -8.11
C ALA A 165 7.18 -1.48 -8.60
N ASN A 166 8.42 -1.27 -8.15
CA ASN A 166 9.26 -0.15 -8.58
C ASN A 166 9.92 -0.47 -9.93
N SER A 167 9.12 -0.89 -10.90
CA SER A 167 9.51 -1.35 -12.23
C SER A 167 9.38 -0.28 -13.33
N ALA A 168 8.96 0.93 -12.98
CA ALA A 168 8.72 2.00 -13.95
C ALA A 168 9.91 2.28 -14.89
N PRO A 169 11.20 2.21 -14.46
CA PRO A 169 12.35 2.38 -15.35
C PRO A 169 12.46 1.30 -16.44
N PHE A 170 11.84 0.14 -16.23
CA PHE A 170 11.92 -1.02 -17.11
C PHE A 170 10.68 -1.21 -17.98
N ARG A 171 9.63 -0.39 -17.81
CA ARG A 171 8.44 -0.42 -18.66
C ARG A 171 8.83 -0.27 -20.13
N ASN A 172 8.20 -1.06 -20.99
CA ASN A 172 8.47 -1.12 -22.43
C ASN A 172 9.86 -1.67 -22.81
N LYS A 173 10.64 -2.15 -21.84
CA LYS A 173 11.94 -2.78 -22.06
C LYS A 173 11.92 -4.26 -21.67
N LEU A 174 11.18 -4.57 -20.62
CA LEU A 174 10.97 -5.93 -20.12
C LEU A 174 9.47 -6.24 -20.08
N GLU A 175 9.12 -7.51 -20.21
CA GLU A 175 7.75 -7.93 -19.97
C GLU A 175 7.39 -7.79 -18.49
N THR A 176 6.18 -7.28 -18.25
CA THR A 176 5.62 -7.15 -16.91
C THR A 176 4.25 -7.82 -16.82
N THR A 177 3.83 -8.11 -15.60
CA THR A 177 2.44 -8.47 -15.30
C THR A 177 1.53 -7.25 -15.51
N PRO A 178 0.20 -7.41 -15.54
CA PRO A 178 -0.73 -6.28 -15.55
C PRO A 178 -0.57 -5.34 -14.35
N THR A 179 -0.08 -5.84 -13.23
CA THR A 179 0.16 -5.11 -11.98
C THR A 179 1.54 -4.47 -11.91
N GLY A 180 2.42 -4.79 -12.87
CA GLY A 180 3.70 -4.10 -13.09
C GLY A 180 4.93 -4.87 -12.60
N GLU A 181 4.80 -6.08 -12.07
CA GLU A 181 5.95 -6.91 -11.70
C GLU A 181 6.68 -7.40 -12.95
N ILE A 182 8.02 -7.39 -12.95
CA ILE A 182 8.83 -7.90 -14.04
C ILE A 182 8.67 -9.42 -14.11
N LYS A 183 8.32 -9.95 -15.28
CA LYS A 183 8.23 -11.39 -15.50
C LYS A 183 9.62 -12.01 -15.55
N ILE A 184 9.79 -13.10 -14.83
CA ILE A 184 11.03 -13.90 -14.79
C ILE A 184 10.71 -15.37 -14.99
N ASP A 185 11.71 -16.13 -15.48
CA ASP A 185 11.69 -17.59 -15.51
C ASP A 185 12.13 -18.22 -14.16
N ALA A 186 12.17 -19.55 -14.11
CA ALA A 186 12.61 -20.29 -12.93
C ALA A 186 14.09 -20.04 -12.52
N PHE A 187 14.88 -19.42 -13.39
CA PHE A 187 16.26 -19.04 -13.15
C PHE A 187 16.43 -17.54 -12.87
N CYS A 188 15.33 -16.84 -12.59
CA CYS A 188 15.29 -15.39 -12.38
C CYS A 188 15.74 -14.55 -13.60
N ARG A 189 15.64 -15.09 -14.81
CA ARG A 189 15.98 -14.37 -16.03
C ARG A 189 14.77 -13.60 -16.52
N THR A 190 15.01 -12.38 -16.97
CA THR A 190 14.00 -11.54 -17.63
C THR A 190 13.85 -11.91 -19.12
N THR A 191 12.99 -11.19 -19.84
CA THR A 191 12.79 -11.37 -21.30
C THR A 191 13.96 -10.87 -22.15
N LEU A 192 14.95 -10.20 -21.55
CA LEU A 192 16.21 -9.83 -22.19
C LEU A 192 17.36 -10.65 -21.60
N PRO A 193 18.37 -11.01 -22.43
CA PRO A 193 19.53 -11.77 -21.98
C PRO A 193 20.45 -10.95 -21.08
#